data_267e5ba2a391cfe994e5f2a63795910a
#
_entry.id   267e5ba2a391cfe994e5f2a63795910a
#
_cell.length_a   1.000
_cell.length_b   1.000
_cell.length_c   1.000
_cell.angle_alpha   90.00
_cell.angle_beta   90.00
_cell.angle_gamma   90.00
#
_symmetry.space_group_name_H-M   'P 1'
#
loop_
_entity.id
_entity.type
_entity.pdbx_description
1 polymer ?
#
loop_
_entity_poly.entity_id
_entity_poly.type
_entity_poly.pdbx_seq_one_letter_code
_entity_poly.pdbx_strand_id
1 'polypeptide(L)'
;MAIVSSNAGSSAPRREPVLDALPSPDESSGRPDDGLRPKRLDDYIGQNELKQVLGIAVQAALGRGEALDHVLLYGPPGLGKTTMALVLAEELGVTCRITSAPALERPRDIVGLLVNVQPRDLLFIDEIHRLNRVAEELLYPAMEDRRLDLTVGKGSTARTRSLELPAFTLVGATTKAGSLSSPLRDRFGLIQRLEFYGQEDLEAIV
;
A
#
# COMPACT_ATOMS: atom_id res chain seq x y z
N MET A 1 -66.89 -24.45 35.92
CA MET A 1 -65.56 -25.13 36.04
C MET A 1 -64.57 -24.40 35.17
N ALA A 2 -63.76 -23.57 35.77
CA ALA A 2 -62.75 -22.77 35.05
C ALA A 2 -61.40 -23.43 35.29
N ILE A 3 -60.68 -23.72 34.22
CA ILE A 3 -59.27 -24.21 34.23
C ILE A 3 -58.38 -23.02 33.91
N VAL A 4 -57.58 -22.63 34.91
CA VAL A 4 -56.53 -21.62 34.75
C VAL A 4 -55.27 -22.31 34.27
N SER A 5 -54.82 -21.91 33.09
CA SER A 5 -53.51 -22.33 32.56
C SER A 5 -52.48 -21.25 32.80
N SER A 6 -51.49 -21.53 33.64
CA SER A 6 -50.34 -20.67 33.90
C SER A 6 -49.30 -20.82 32.82
N ASN A 7 -49.01 -19.74 32.11
CA ASN A 7 -47.97 -19.66 31.11
C ASN A 7 -46.68 -19.15 31.75
N ALA A 8 -45.71 -20.03 31.93
CA ALA A 8 -44.38 -19.68 32.42
C ALA A 8 -43.53 -19.15 31.25
N GLY A 9 -43.29 -17.86 31.24
CA GLY A 9 -42.42 -17.18 30.29
C GLY A 9 -40.94 -17.54 30.51
N SER A 10 -40.34 -18.24 29.60
CA SER A 10 -38.90 -18.43 29.49
C SER A 10 -38.28 -17.17 28.90
N SER A 11 -37.61 -16.36 29.73
CA SER A 11 -36.79 -15.24 29.30
C SER A 11 -35.43 -15.74 28.82
N ALA A 12 -35.20 -15.66 27.49
CA ALA A 12 -33.88 -15.83 26.91
C ALA A 12 -32.95 -14.68 27.35
N PRO A 13 -31.68 -14.92 27.66
CA PRO A 13 -30.75 -13.84 28.02
C PRO A 13 -30.49 -12.91 26.83
N ARG A 14 -30.72 -11.62 27.04
CA ARG A 14 -30.29 -10.56 26.12
C ARG A 14 -28.77 -10.62 26.02
N ARG A 15 -28.27 -10.87 24.81
CA ARG A 15 -26.87 -10.61 24.47
C ARG A 15 -26.69 -9.10 24.46
N GLU A 16 -25.91 -8.59 25.39
CA GLU A 16 -25.41 -7.21 25.32
C GLU A 16 -24.57 -7.06 24.04
N PRO A 17 -24.70 -5.93 23.31
CA PRO A 17 -23.80 -5.65 22.20
C PRO A 17 -22.39 -5.49 22.75
N VAL A 18 -21.46 -6.29 22.24
CA VAL A 18 -20.02 -6.08 22.44
C VAL A 18 -19.72 -4.70 21.85
N LEU A 19 -19.44 -3.75 22.74
CA LEU A 19 -18.93 -2.42 22.35
C LEU A 19 -17.62 -2.65 21.60
N ASP A 20 -17.63 -2.36 20.31
CA ASP A 20 -16.41 -2.17 19.55
C ASP A 20 -15.59 -1.11 20.28
N ALA A 21 -14.46 -1.53 20.85
CA ALA A 21 -13.50 -0.64 21.42
C ALA A 21 -12.97 0.26 20.31
N LEU A 22 -13.44 1.50 20.28
CA LEU A 22 -12.79 2.55 19.50
C LEU A 22 -11.35 2.63 19.99
N PRO A 23 -10.34 2.60 19.10
CA PRO A 23 -8.95 2.76 19.49
C PRO A 23 -8.80 4.11 20.21
N SER A 24 -8.25 4.09 21.40
CA SER A 24 -7.97 5.29 22.20
C SER A 24 -7.01 6.20 21.41
N PRO A 25 -7.18 7.55 21.49
CA PRO A 25 -6.31 8.51 20.79
C PRO A 25 -4.83 8.45 21.19
N ASP A 26 -4.48 7.71 22.24
CA ASP A 26 -3.11 7.61 22.78
C ASP A 26 -2.28 6.45 22.25
N GLU A 27 -2.79 5.60 21.36
CA GLU A 27 -1.98 4.52 20.74
C GLU A 27 -1.13 4.98 19.54
N SER A 28 -1.13 6.27 19.22
CA SER A 28 -0.29 6.84 18.16
C SER A 28 1.11 7.25 18.62
N SER A 29 1.46 7.06 19.89
CA SER A 29 2.77 7.41 20.43
C SER A 29 3.69 6.19 20.56
N GLY A 30 4.56 6.01 19.55
CA GLY A 30 5.83 5.32 19.74
C GLY A 30 5.77 3.80 19.69
N ARG A 31 5.75 3.23 18.48
CA ARG A 31 6.35 1.89 18.33
C ARG A 31 7.84 2.02 18.69
N PRO A 32 8.40 1.11 19.52
CA PRO A 32 9.81 1.17 19.93
C PRO A 32 10.82 1.13 18.76
N ASP A 33 10.36 0.86 17.57
CA ASP A 33 11.13 0.72 16.32
C ASP A 33 11.32 2.03 15.53
N ASP A 34 10.63 3.11 15.91
CA ASP A 34 10.68 4.39 15.16
C ASP A 34 12.03 5.11 15.26
N GLY A 35 12.85 4.77 16.25
CA GLY A 35 14.18 5.35 16.46
C GLY A 35 15.32 4.72 15.66
N LEU A 36 15.12 3.49 15.17
CA LEU A 36 16.17 2.71 14.49
C LEU A 36 16.02 2.71 12.95
N ARG A 37 14.89 3.15 12.44
CA ARG A 37 14.67 3.19 10.99
C ARG A 37 15.18 4.51 10.38
N PRO A 38 15.95 4.45 9.28
CA PRO A 38 16.38 5.65 8.59
C PRO A 38 15.15 6.44 8.12
N LYS A 39 15.19 7.77 8.29
CA LYS A 39 14.15 8.69 7.81
C LYS A 39 14.54 9.36 6.51
N ARG A 40 15.81 9.40 6.18
CA ARG A 40 16.35 10.03 4.98
C ARG A 40 17.13 9.03 4.13
N LEU A 41 17.24 9.32 2.83
CA LEU A 41 18.08 8.53 1.93
C LEU A 41 19.54 8.53 2.36
N ASP A 42 20.03 9.65 2.92
CA ASP A 42 21.40 9.77 3.41
C ASP A 42 21.65 8.87 4.64
N ASP A 43 20.64 8.69 5.50
CA ASP A 43 20.73 7.84 6.70
C ASP A 43 20.60 6.34 6.35
N TYR A 44 20.14 6.01 5.13
CA TYR A 44 19.97 4.65 4.71
C TYR A 44 21.33 4.02 4.37
N ILE A 45 21.72 3.02 5.14
CA ILE A 45 23.02 2.34 5.00
C ILE A 45 23.00 1.44 3.76
N GLY A 46 24.09 1.44 3.00
CA GLY A 46 24.24 0.65 1.78
C GLY A 46 23.40 1.13 0.61
N GLN A 47 23.17 0.29 -0.38
CA GLN A 47 22.33 0.53 -1.58
C GLN A 47 22.69 1.82 -2.34
N ASN A 48 23.98 2.14 -2.49
CA ASN A 48 24.44 3.45 -2.95
C ASN A 48 23.94 3.83 -4.36
N GLU A 49 23.97 2.89 -5.33
CA GLU A 49 23.48 3.15 -6.68
C GLU A 49 21.98 3.42 -6.69
N LEU A 50 21.21 2.61 -5.95
CA LEU A 50 19.77 2.78 -5.80
C LEU A 50 19.44 4.13 -5.16
N LYS A 51 20.16 4.53 -4.11
CA LYS A 51 19.99 5.84 -3.45
C LYS A 51 20.25 7.00 -4.40
N GLN A 52 21.27 6.92 -5.23
CA GLN A 52 21.56 7.96 -6.22
C GLN A 52 20.42 8.13 -7.21
N VAL A 53 19.93 7.03 -7.81
CA VAL A 53 18.85 7.08 -8.78
C VAL A 53 17.56 7.62 -8.15
N LEU A 54 17.19 7.09 -6.98
CA LEU A 54 15.98 7.54 -6.27
C LEU A 54 16.12 8.98 -5.78
N GLY A 55 17.30 9.41 -5.32
CA GLY A 55 17.56 10.78 -4.91
C GLY A 55 17.37 11.78 -6.03
N ILE A 56 17.89 11.49 -7.24
CA ILE A 56 17.68 12.32 -8.42
C ILE A 56 16.19 12.40 -8.77
N ALA A 57 15.49 11.28 -8.76
CA ALA A 57 14.06 11.23 -9.09
C ALA A 57 13.21 12.01 -8.08
N VAL A 58 13.50 11.87 -6.77
CA VAL A 58 12.83 12.62 -5.70
C VAL A 58 13.06 14.12 -5.87
N GLN A 59 14.31 14.56 -6.10
CA GLN A 59 14.61 15.97 -6.30
C GLN A 59 13.90 16.55 -7.53
N ALA A 60 13.85 15.78 -8.63
CA ALA A 60 13.13 16.17 -9.83
C ALA A 60 11.61 16.30 -9.57
N ALA A 61 10.99 15.35 -8.87
CA ALA A 61 9.57 15.39 -8.51
C ALA A 61 9.25 16.59 -7.60
N LEU A 62 10.07 16.83 -6.59
CA LEU A 62 9.94 18.00 -5.68
C LEU A 62 10.07 19.31 -6.44
N GLY A 63 11.08 19.43 -7.33
CA GLY A 63 11.30 20.63 -8.13
C GLY A 63 10.14 20.98 -9.06
N ARG A 64 9.40 19.97 -9.57
CA ARG A 64 8.20 20.17 -10.39
C ARG A 64 6.90 20.26 -9.58
N GLY A 65 6.92 19.92 -8.30
CA GLY A 65 5.71 19.84 -7.47
C GLY A 65 4.78 18.67 -7.85
N GLU A 66 5.32 17.63 -8.49
CA GLU A 66 4.60 16.48 -9.02
C GLU A 66 4.75 15.24 -8.11
N ALA A 67 3.92 14.23 -8.34
CA ALA A 67 4.14 12.91 -7.77
C ALA A 67 5.40 12.29 -8.40
N LEU A 68 6.12 11.46 -7.63
CA LEU A 68 7.22 10.65 -8.14
C LEU A 68 6.67 9.61 -9.14
N ASP A 69 7.46 9.25 -10.14
CA ASP A 69 7.15 8.12 -11.01
C ASP A 69 6.95 6.82 -10.20
N HIS A 70 6.15 5.89 -10.73
CA HIS A 70 5.94 4.62 -10.07
C HIS A 70 7.25 3.84 -9.97
N VAL A 71 7.52 3.24 -8.79
CA VAL A 71 8.78 2.56 -8.46
C VAL A 71 8.54 1.07 -8.20
N LEU A 72 9.31 0.21 -8.87
CA LEU A 72 9.36 -1.21 -8.55
C LEU A 72 10.68 -1.53 -7.82
N LEU A 73 10.55 -1.97 -6.58
CA LEU A 73 11.67 -2.44 -5.76
C LEU A 73 11.70 -3.97 -5.78
N TYR A 74 12.79 -4.58 -6.25
CA TYR A 74 12.90 -6.03 -6.27
C TYR A 74 14.22 -6.52 -5.65
N GLY A 75 14.21 -7.72 -5.13
CA GLY A 75 15.38 -8.34 -4.51
C GLY A 75 14.99 -9.29 -3.38
N PRO A 76 15.97 -10.01 -2.81
CA PRO A 76 15.76 -10.95 -1.72
C PRO A 76 14.95 -10.38 -0.56
N PRO A 77 14.31 -11.22 0.27
CA PRO A 77 13.63 -10.75 1.48
C PRO A 77 14.64 -10.16 2.48
N GLY A 78 14.17 -9.29 3.36
CA GLY A 78 14.99 -8.72 4.44
C GLY A 78 15.91 -7.56 4.05
N LEU A 79 15.94 -7.15 2.78
CA LEU A 79 16.85 -6.08 2.29
C LEU A 79 16.29 -4.65 2.46
N GLY A 80 15.17 -4.46 3.17
CA GLY A 80 14.67 -3.12 3.48
C GLY A 80 13.78 -2.48 2.42
N LYS A 81 13.12 -3.25 1.52
CA LYS A 81 12.18 -2.70 0.51
C LYS A 81 11.10 -1.81 1.12
N THR A 82 10.49 -2.24 2.22
CA THR A 82 9.46 -1.47 2.94
C THR A 82 10.07 -0.21 3.58
N THR A 83 11.26 -0.33 4.17
CA THR A 83 11.98 0.80 4.75
C THR A 83 12.30 1.85 3.68
N MET A 84 12.75 1.41 2.50
CA MET A 84 13.02 2.32 1.38
C MET A 84 11.76 3.08 0.94
N ALA A 85 10.59 2.42 0.89
CA ALA A 85 9.34 3.11 0.57
C ALA A 85 8.96 4.16 1.62
N LEU A 86 9.18 3.88 2.89
CA LEU A 86 8.97 4.85 3.98
C LEU A 86 9.93 6.04 3.87
N VAL A 87 11.21 5.78 3.60
CA VAL A 87 12.21 6.84 3.39
C VAL A 87 11.83 7.73 2.20
N LEU A 88 11.37 7.14 1.09
CA LEU A 88 10.90 7.91 -0.06
C LEU A 88 9.71 8.82 0.29
N ALA A 89 8.76 8.33 1.09
CA ALA A 89 7.62 9.13 1.51
C ALA A 89 8.04 10.31 2.41
N GLU A 90 8.97 10.08 3.34
CA GLU A 90 9.56 11.14 4.19
C GLU A 90 10.31 12.19 3.35
N GLU A 91 11.14 11.75 2.41
CA GLU A 91 11.86 12.66 1.48
C GLU A 91 10.90 13.51 0.64
N LEU A 92 9.78 12.92 0.19
CA LEU A 92 8.74 13.61 -0.57
C LEU A 92 7.80 14.46 0.30
N GLY A 93 7.83 14.29 1.63
CA GLY A 93 6.91 14.94 2.57
C GLY A 93 5.46 14.53 2.37
N VAL A 94 5.20 13.23 2.10
CA VAL A 94 3.87 12.70 1.80
C VAL A 94 3.52 11.49 2.67
N THR A 95 2.23 11.14 2.70
CA THR A 95 1.78 9.96 3.43
C THR A 95 2.14 8.68 2.68
N CYS A 96 2.69 7.68 3.41
CA CYS A 96 2.89 6.33 2.90
C CYS A 96 1.76 5.42 3.36
N ARG A 97 0.99 4.87 2.41
CA ARG A 97 -0.03 3.85 2.69
C ARG A 97 0.54 2.49 2.37
N ILE A 98 0.65 1.64 3.38
CA ILE A 98 1.27 0.32 3.25
C ILE A 98 0.18 -0.75 3.18
N THR A 99 0.30 -1.62 2.20
CA THR A 99 -0.52 -2.82 2.07
C THR A 99 0.31 -3.96 1.46
N SER A 100 -0.30 -5.13 1.31
CA SER A 100 0.32 -6.27 0.63
C SER A 100 -0.64 -6.87 -0.39
N ALA A 101 -0.11 -7.47 -1.45
CA ALA A 101 -0.93 -8.09 -2.48
C ALA A 101 -1.93 -9.14 -1.94
N PRO A 102 -1.56 -10.00 -0.97
CA PRO A 102 -2.52 -10.92 -0.33
C PRO A 102 -3.70 -10.24 0.37
N ALA A 103 -3.58 -8.99 0.80
CA ALA A 103 -4.67 -8.23 1.42
C ALA A 103 -5.64 -7.64 0.37
N LEU A 104 -5.28 -7.69 -0.91
CA LEU A 104 -6.01 -7.10 -2.03
C LEU A 104 -6.67 -8.18 -2.91
N GLU A 105 -7.31 -9.17 -2.28
CA GLU A 105 -7.88 -10.31 -3.00
C GLU A 105 -9.14 -9.96 -3.80
N ARG A 106 -9.90 -8.97 -3.35
CA ARG A 106 -11.17 -8.60 -3.96
C ARG A 106 -11.07 -7.27 -4.68
N PRO A 107 -11.78 -7.07 -5.80
CA PRO A 107 -11.79 -5.79 -6.52
C PRO A 107 -12.10 -4.59 -5.62
N ARG A 108 -13.00 -4.75 -4.66
CA ARG A 108 -13.36 -3.69 -3.71
C ARG A 108 -12.20 -3.24 -2.81
N ASP A 109 -11.24 -4.11 -2.54
CA ASP A 109 -10.11 -3.80 -1.67
C ASP A 109 -9.16 -2.83 -2.39
N ILE A 110 -8.89 -3.06 -3.68
CA ILE A 110 -8.15 -2.14 -4.56
C ILE A 110 -8.91 -0.83 -4.75
N VAL A 111 -10.23 -0.90 -5.03
CA VAL A 111 -11.06 0.28 -5.20
C VAL A 111 -11.01 1.15 -3.94
N GLY A 112 -11.22 0.53 -2.76
CA GLY A 112 -11.17 1.24 -1.48
C GLY A 112 -9.81 1.89 -1.21
N LEU A 113 -8.73 1.24 -1.62
CA LEU A 113 -7.39 1.78 -1.50
C LEU A 113 -7.19 3.00 -2.40
N LEU A 114 -7.54 2.90 -3.68
CA LEU A 114 -7.33 3.97 -4.67
C LEU A 114 -8.23 5.19 -4.46
N VAL A 115 -9.49 4.99 -4.06
CA VAL A 115 -10.44 6.11 -3.80
C VAL A 115 -9.99 6.99 -2.62
N ASN A 116 -9.25 6.42 -1.68
CA ASN A 116 -8.76 7.16 -0.50
C ASN A 116 -7.39 7.79 -0.69
N VAL A 117 -6.74 7.64 -1.85
CA VAL A 117 -5.43 8.25 -2.13
C VAL A 117 -5.56 9.77 -2.23
N GLN A 118 -4.66 10.47 -1.56
CA GLN A 118 -4.56 11.93 -1.62
C GLN A 118 -3.52 12.36 -2.68
N PRO A 119 -3.55 13.61 -3.15
CA PRO A 119 -2.56 14.12 -4.09
C PRO A 119 -1.13 13.88 -3.58
N ARG A 120 -0.30 13.25 -4.43
CA ARG A 120 1.10 12.90 -4.20
C ARG A 120 1.34 11.81 -3.16
N ASP A 121 0.31 11.20 -2.54
CA ASP A 121 0.49 10.07 -1.62
C ASP A 121 1.34 8.97 -2.25
N LEU A 122 2.09 8.27 -1.41
CA LEU A 122 2.82 7.07 -1.78
C LEU A 122 2.04 5.83 -1.34
N LEU A 123 1.72 4.98 -2.29
CA LEU A 123 1.05 3.71 -2.06
C LEU A 123 2.07 2.58 -2.18
N PHE A 124 2.35 1.87 -1.09
CA PHE A 124 3.25 0.72 -1.08
C PHE A 124 2.48 -0.59 -1.09
N ILE A 125 2.77 -1.45 -2.08
CA ILE A 125 2.21 -2.80 -2.18
C ILE A 125 3.35 -3.82 -2.09
N ASP A 126 3.40 -4.55 -0.97
CA ASP A 126 4.35 -5.64 -0.80
C ASP A 126 3.89 -6.91 -1.54
N GLU A 127 4.88 -7.73 -1.95
CA GLU A 127 4.66 -8.97 -2.71
C GLU A 127 3.75 -8.76 -3.95
N ILE A 128 3.93 -7.64 -4.66
CA ILE A 128 3.06 -7.18 -5.75
C ILE A 128 2.87 -8.24 -6.86
N HIS A 129 3.81 -9.19 -7.03
CA HIS A 129 3.70 -10.31 -7.95
C HIS A 129 2.58 -11.30 -7.59
N ARG A 130 1.98 -11.17 -6.40
CA ARG A 130 0.86 -12.02 -5.93
C ARG A 130 -0.50 -11.37 -6.16
N LEU A 131 -0.56 -10.21 -6.77
CA LEU A 131 -1.84 -9.63 -7.19
C LEU A 131 -2.56 -10.58 -8.14
N ASN A 132 -3.87 -10.71 -7.95
CA ASN A 132 -4.67 -11.41 -8.92
C ASN A 132 -4.92 -10.52 -10.15
N ARG A 133 -5.29 -11.14 -11.26
CA ARG A 133 -5.47 -10.46 -12.54
C ARG A 133 -6.48 -9.32 -12.48
N VAL A 134 -7.56 -9.48 -11.73
CA VAL A 134 -8.59 -8.43 -11.62
C VAL A 134 -8.06 -7.20 -10.89
N ALA A 135 -7.25 -7.42 -9.84
CA ALA A 135 -6.57 -6.34 -9.12
C ALA A 135 -5.57 -5.61 -10.02
N GLU A 136 -4.78 -6.35 -10.82
CA GLU A 136 -3.87 -5.75 -11.80
C GLU A 136 -4.62 -4.92 -12.84
N GLU A 137 -5.72 -5.43 -13.41
CA GLU A 137 -6.54 -4.74 -14.41
C GLU A 137 -7.12 -3.41 -13.91
N LEU A 138 -7.39 -3.29 -12.59
CA LEU A 138 -7.81 -2.03 -11.97
C LEU A 138 -6.64 -1.06 -11.75
N LEU A 139 -5.43 -1.58 -11.53
CA LEU A 139 -4.25 -0.74 -11.35
C LEU A 139 -3.77 -0.11 -12.66
N TYR A 140 -3.93 -0.77 -13.80
CA TYR A 140 -3.42 -0.26 -15.07
C TYR A 140 -3.94 1.16 -15.40
N PRO A 141 -5.25 1.42 -15.49
CA PRO A 141 -5.75 2.77 -15.75
C PRO A 141 -5.47 3.76 -14.61
N ALA A 142 -5.36 3.26 -13.37
CA ALA A 142 -5.01 4.09 -12.22
C ALA A 142 -3.58 4.63 -12.31
N MET A 143 -2.63 3.80 -12.78
CA MET A 143 -1.23 4.18 -12.95
C MET A 143 -0.99 5.05 -14.18
N GLU A 144 -1.60 4.73 -15.32
CA GLU A 144 -1.37 5.44 -16.58
C GLU A 144 -2.19 6.72 -16.71
N ASP A 145 -3.51 6.59 -16.51
CA ASP A 145 -4.49 7.64 -16.83
C ASP A 145 -5.01 8.35 -15.58
N ARG A 146 -4.59 7.95 -14.40
CA ARG A 146 -5.09 8.47 -13.11
C ARG A 146 -6.61 8.36 -13.03
N ARG A 147 -7.16 7.24 -13.45
CA ARG A 147 -8.59 6.96 -13.43
C ARG A 147 -8.89 5.56 -12.92
N LEU A 148 -10.05 5.41 -12.34
CA LEU A 148 -10.60 4.14 -11.88
C LEU A 148 -11.93 3.87 -12.58
N ASP A 149 -11.96 2.82 -13.39
CA ASP A 149 -13.15 2.44 -14.12
C ASP A 149 -13.97 1.42 -13.32
N LEU A 150 -15.17 1.83 -12.88
CA LEU A 150 -16.05 1.02 -12.05
C LEU A 150 -17.30 0.61 -12.83
N THR A 151 -17.57 -0.68 -12.91
CA THR A 151 -18.84 -1.18 -13.45
C THR A 151 -19.89 -1.20 -12.35
N VAL A 152 -20.94 -0.36 -12.50
CA VAL A 152 -22.06 -0.25 -11.58
C VAL A 152 -23.31 -0.82 -12.24
N GLY A 153 -24.01 -1.73 -11.54
CA GLY A 153 -25.21 -2.41 -12.05
C GLY A 153 -24.93 -3.87 -12.41
N LYS A 154 -25.98 -4.58 -12.83
CA LYS A 154 -25.91 -5.99 -13.24
C LYS A 154 -26.59 -6.18 -14.60
N GLY A 155 -26.07 -7.11 -15.40
CA GLY A 155 -26.66 -7.48 -16.69
C GLY A 155 -26.73 -6.31 -17.68
N SER A 156 -27.84 -6.17 -18.37
CA SER A 156 -28.06 -5.14 -19.41
C SER A 156 -28.11 -3.68 -18.90
N THR A 157 -28.16 -3.49 -17.56
CA THR A 157 -28.14 -2.16 -16.94
C THR A 157 -26.76 -1.78 -16.40
N ALA A 158 -25.74 -2.63 -16.59
CA ALA A 158 -24.38 -2.33 -16.19
C ALA A 158 -23.86 -1.09 -16.95
N ARG A 159 -23.34 -0.12 -16.21
CA ARG A 159 -22.70 1.09 -16.75
C ARG A 159 -21.31 1.24 -16.15
N THR A 160 -20.35 1.53 -16.98
CA THR A 160 -19.01 1.91 -16.51
C THR A 160 -19.02 3.39 -16.11
N ARG A 161 -18.55 3.67 -14.90
CA ARG A 161 -18.26 5.01 -14.41
C ARG A 161 -16.77 5.13 -14.22
N SER A 162 -16.19 6.15 -14.81
CA SER A 162 -14.81 6.52 -14.60
C SER A 162 -14.72 7.56 -13.47
N LEU A 163 -13.86 7.31 -12.50
CA LEU A 163 -13.52 8.21 -11.40
C LEU A 163 -12.10 8.70 -11.61
N GLU A 164 -11.89 10.01 -11.62
CA GLU A 164 -10.57 10.59 -11.66
C GLU A 164 -9.86 10.42 -10.32
N LEU A 165 -8.59 10.03 -10.38
CA LEU A 165 -7.71 9.87 -9.22
C LEU A 165 -6.69 11.02 -9.19
N PRO A 166 -6.31 11.49 -7.99
CA PRO A 166 -5.19 12.42 -7.88
C PRO A 166 -3.90 11.75 -8.34
N ALA A 167 -2.89 12.56 -8.70
CA ALA A 167 -1.56 12.04 -8.97
C ALA A 167 -0.99 11.40 -7.69
N PHE A 168 -0.55 10.15 -7.79
CA PHE A 168 0.04 9.38 -6.68
C PHE A 168 1.23 8.56 -7.18
N THR A 169 2.04 8.08 -6.26
CA THR A 169 3.15 7.19 -6.54
C THR A 169 2.83 5.77 -6.06
N LEU A 170 2.87 4.79 -6.96
CA LEU A 170 2.84 3.39 -6.56
C LEU A 170 4.27 2.88 -6.39
N VAL A 171 4.59 2.34 -5.22
CA VAL A 171 5.82 1.60 -4.96
C VAL A 171 5.47 0.13 -4.80
N GLY A 172 5.81 -0.67 -5.80
CA GLY A 172 5.66 -2.12 -5.75
C GLY A 172 6.91 -2.78 -5.19
N ALA A 173 6.76 -3.74 -4.28
CA ALA A 173 7.87 -4.56 -3.81
C ALA A 173 7.67 -6.02 -4.18
N THR A 174 8.75 -6.70 -4.59
CA THR A 174 8.69 -8.11 -4.94
C THR A 174 10.02 -8.83 -4.68
N THR A 175 9.93 -10.08 -4.29
CA THR A 175 11.07 -11.01 -4.26
C THR A 175 11.26 -11.74 -5.59
N LYS A 176 10.26 -11.68 -6.49
CA LYS A 176 10.20 -12.45 -7.74
C LYS A 176 9.86 -11.54 -8.93
N ALA A 177 10.81 -10.70 -9.34
CA ALA A 177 10.60 -9.76 -10.44
C ALA A 177 10.15 -10.43 -11.75
N GLY A 178 10.64 -11.64 -12.04
CA GLY A 178 10.25 -12.42 -13.22
C GLY A 178 8.83 -12.97 -13.19
N SER A 179 8.16 -12.95 -12.03
CA SER A 179 6.75 -13.40 -11.89
C SER A 179 5.74 -12.26 -12.05
N LEU A 180 6.21 -11.03 -12.22
CA LEU A 180 5.36 -9.88 -12.49
C LEU A 180 4.90 -9.92 -13.94
N SER A 181 3.62 -9.63 -14.18
CA SER A 181 3.11 -9.52 -15.56
C SER A 181 3.82 -8.39 -16.31
N SER A 182 4.12 -8.59 -17.59
CA SER A 182 4.78 -7.54 -18.41
C SER A 182 3.96 -6.25 -18.43
N PRO A 183 2.62 -6.27 -18.59
CA PRO A 183 1.83 -5.04 -18.56
C PRO A 183 1.94 -4.26 -17.25
N LEU A 184 2.02 -4.92 -16.11
CA LEU A 184 2.20 -4.24 -14.82
C LEU A 184 3.62 -3.69 -14.68
N ARG A 185 4.62 -4.48 -15.06
CA ARG A 185 6.04 -4.08 -14.97
C ARG A 185 6.35 -2.86 -15.83
N ASP A 186 5.81 -2.81 -17.04
CA ASP A 186 6.08 -1.74 -18.01
C ASP A 186 5.50 -0.37 -17.58
N ARG A 187 4.64 -0.36 -16.57
CA ARG A 187 4.07 0.86 -15.97
C ARG A 187 4.90 1.46 -14.83
N PHE A 188 5.95 0.77 -14.42
CA PHE A 188 6.92 1.33 -13.48
C PHE A 188 7.98 2.13 -14.22
N GLY A 189 8.05 3.43 -13.95
CA GLY A 189 9.07 4.32 -14.52
C GLY A 189 10.47 4.06 -13.95
N LEU A 190 10.52 3.58 -12.70
CA LEU A 190 11.77 3.27 -12.00
C LEU A 190 11.75 1.81 -11.54
N ILE A 191 12.69 1.00 -12.01
CA ILE A 191 12.83 -0.40 -11.62
C ILE A 191 14.19 -0.57 -10.95
N GLN A 192 14.19 -0.81 -9.63
CA GLN A 192 15.40 -0.80 -8.82
C GLN A 192 15.59 -2.13 -8.08
N ARG A 193 16.79 -2.67 -8.17
CA ARG A 193 17.20 -3.88 -7.47
C ARG A 193 17.83 -3.51 -6.13
N LEU A 194 17.40 -4.18 -5.06
CA LEU A 194 18.12 -4.16 -3.79
C LEU A 194 19.13 -5.32 -3.79
N GLU A 195 20.35 -4.99 -3.42
CA GLU A 195 21.45 -5.94 -3.34
C GLU A 195 21.73 -6.37 -1.89
N PHE A 196 22.46 -7.47 -1.74
CA PHE A 196 22.90 -7.86 -0.41
C PHE A 196 23.86 -6.81 0.16
N TYR A 197 23.75 -6.58 1.46
CA TYR A 197 24.66 -5.70 2.17
C TYR A 197 26.07 -6.27 2.23
N GLY A 198 27.07 -5.41 2.06
CA GLY A 198 28.45 -5.73 2.34
C GLY A 198 28.70 -5.91 3.84
N GLN A 199 29.87 -6.43 4.19
CA GLN A 199 30.21 -6.62 5.61
C GLN A 199 30.21 -5.28 6.37
N GLU A 200 30.78 -4.24 5.79
CA GLU A 200 30.86 -2.89 6.39
C GLU A 200 29.46 -2.29 6.63
N ASP A 201 28.54 -2.50 5.66
CA ASP A 201 27.15 -2.06 5.81
C ASP A 201 26.44 -2.78 6.95
N LEU A 202 26.65 -4.11 7.06
CA LEU A 202 26.06 -4.91 8.15
C LEU A 202 26.58 -4.51 9.52
N GLU A 203 27.88 -4.21 9.64
CA GLU A 203 28.48 -3.71 10.88
C GLU A 203 27.91 -2.35 11.29
N ALA A 204 27.51 -1.53 10.31
CA ALA A 204 26.92 -0.22 10.57
C ALA A 204 25.41 -0.30 10.90
N ILE A 205 24.71 -1.37 10.51
CA ILE A 205 23.27 -1.59 10.78
C ILE A 205 23.07 -2.17 12.19
N VAL A 206 24.03 -2.92 12.75
CA VAL A 206 23.95 -3.60 14.05
C VAL A 206 24.42 -2.70 15.17
#